data_10fd3b639296910bf89b4423fb458c76
#
_entry.id   10fd3b639296910bf89b4423fb458c76
#
_cell.length_a   1.000
_cell.length_b   1.000
_cell.length_c   1.000
_cell.angle_alpha   90.00
_cell.angle_beta   90.00
_cell.angle_gamma   90.00
#
_symmetry.space_group_name_H-M   'P 1'
#
loop_
_entity.id
_entity.type
_entity.pdbx_description
1 polymer ?
#
loop_
_entity_poly.entity_id
_entity_poly.type
_entity_poly.pdbx_seq_one_letter_code
_entity_poly.pdbx_strand_id
1 'polypeptide(L)'
;MLGANKRTKIKTNARLVESFKETQEIITDRGVLKFRVDSPGSVPQDPKSIRSEPETFEWIRTTLKDQEVLWDIGANIGVFSLYAALEKKNKVLSLEPSAESYATLNANIRLNRLDEYIQALCFAGSRTTNLLNLFMKDTSAGASHNSIGSSSNQFGEFDVNGFQSVVAIKLDDLNQIEGVPSPNHIKLDVDGKELEILE
;
A
#
# COMPACT_ATOMS: atom_id res chain seq x y z
N MET A 1 -40.93 -14.42 -12.27
CA MET A 1 -39.92 -14.41 -13.35
C MET A 1 -39.13 -13.09 -13.48
N LEU A 2 -39.60 -11.93 -12.99
CA LEU A 2 -38.89 -10.62 -13.06
C LEU A 2 -37.63 -10.52 -12.21
N GLY A 3 -37.52 -11.25 -11.09
CA GLY A 3 -36.37 -11.16 -10.18
C GLY A 3 -35.10 -11.83 -10.69
N ALA A 4 -35.20 -12.93 -11.44
CA ALA A 4 -34.05 -13.64 -11.99
C ALA A 4 -33.35 -12.83 -13.09
N ASN A 5 -34.11 -12.09 -13.89
CA ASN A 5 -33.58 -11.26 -14.96
C ASN A 5 -32.77 -10.05 -14.42
N LYS A 6 -33.28 -9.39 -13.35
CA LYS A 6 -32.59 -8.27 -12.71
C LYS A 6 -31.23 -8.69 -12.09
N ARG A 7 -31.21 -9.84 -11.38
CA ARG A 7 -29.99 -10.40 -10.77
C ARG A 7 -28.95 -10.80 -11.82
N THR A 8 -29.37 -11.38 -12.91
CA THR A 8 -28.51 -11.76 -14.04
C THR A 8 -27.90 -10.51 -14.68
N LYS A 9 -28.71 -9.46 -14.93
CA LYS A 9 -28.23 -8.19 -15.47
C LYS A 9 -27.18 -7.53 -14.55
N ILE A 10 -27.41 -7.52 -13.23
CA ILE A 10 -26.44 -6.97 -12.25
C ILE A 10 -25.12 -7.75 -12.30
N LYS A 11 -25.17 -9.10 -12.32
CA LYS A 11 -23.97 -9.93 -12.43
C LYS A 11 -23.21 -9.69 -13.74
N THR A 12 -23.92 -9.52 -14.85
CA THR A 12 -23.30 -9.22 -16.15
C THR A 12 -22.62 -7.86 -16.12
N ASN A 13 -23.29 -6.82 -15.58
CA ASN A 13 -22.69 -5.50 -15.43
C ASN A 13 -21.45 -5.52 -14.53
N ALA A 14 -21.50 -6.25 -13.41
CA ALA A 14 -20.34 -6.38 -12.52
C ALA A 14 -19.14 -7.06 -13.24
N ARG A 15 -19.39 -8.10 -14.05
CA ARG A 15 -18.35 -8.73 -14.87
C ARG A 15 -17.78 -7.80 -15.93
N LEU A 16 -18.63 -6.97 -16.55
CA LEU A 16 -18.17 -5.97 -17.51
C LEU A 16 -17.28 -4.93 -16.83
N VAL A 17 -17.68 -4.39 -15.68
CA VAL A 17 -16.84 -3.46 -14.90
C VAL A 17 -15.50 -4.11 -14.55
N GLU A 18 -15.51 -5.38 -14.12
CA GLU A 18 -14.28 -6.13 -13.81
C GLU A 18 -13.38 -6.30 -15.04
N SER A 19 -13.98 -6.51 -16.24
CA SER A 19 -13.21 -6.68 -17.48
C SER A 19 -12.60 -5.38 -18.03
N PHE A 20 -13.04 -4.22 -17.54
CA PHE A 20 -12.48 -2.91 -17.90
C PHE A 20 -11.35 -2.44 -16.96
N LYS A 21 -10.99 -3.25 -15.96
CA LYS A 21 -9.84 -2.92 -15.10
C LYS A 21 -8.56 -2.99 -15.92
N GLU A 22 -7.97 -1.83 -16.12
CA GLU A 22 -6.72 -1.69 -16.84
C GLU A 22 -5.52 -2.02 -15.95
N THR A 23 -4.43 -2.38 -16.58
CA THR A 23 -3.13 -2.55 -15.93
C THR A 23 -2.11 -1.65 -16.61
N GLN A 24 -1.23 -1.05 -15.82
CA GLN A 24 -0.09 -0.30 -16.31
C GLN A 24 1.20 -1.06 -16.00
N GLU A 25 2.10 -1.12 -16.97
CA GLU A 25 3.44 -1.65 -16.79
C GLU A 25 4.46 -0.53 -16.61
N ILE A 26 5.38 -0.72 -15.67
CA ILE A 26 6.49 0.18 -15.42
C ILE A 26 7.79 -0.60 -15.55
N ILE A 27 8.68 -0.12 -16.39
CA ILE A 27 10.00 -0.71 -16.60
C ILE A 27 10.98 -0.15 -15.57
N THR A 28 11.58 -1.01 -14.78
CA THR A 28 12.62 -0.68 -13.81
C THR A 28 13.93 -1.39 -14.19
N ASP A 29 15.00 -1.05 -13.49
CA ASP A 29 16.31 -1.72 -13.61
C ASP A 29 16.29 -3.18 -13.11
N ARG A 30 15.28 -3.55 -12.26
CA ARG A 30 15.05 -4.91 -11.75
C ARG A 30 14.05 -5.72 -12.59
N GLY A 31 13.38 -5.11 -13.56
CA GLY A 31 12.38 -5.75 -14.40
C GLY A 31 11.11 -4.93 -14.57
N VAL A 32 10.02 -5.58 -14.97
CA VAL A 32 8.74 -4.94 -15.24
C VAL A 32 7.81 -5.13 -14.04
N LEU A 33 7.31 -4.02 -13.49
CA LEU A 33 6.25 -3.96 -12.49
C LEU A 33 4.90 -3.73 -13.17
N LYS A 34 3.87 -4.44 -12.70
CA LYS A 34 2.49 -4.32 -13.18
C LYS A 34 1.61 -3.75 -12.08
N PHE A 35 0.86 -2.73 -12.42
CA PHE A 35 -0.05 -2.07 -11.49
C PHE A 35 -1.47 -2.11 -12.03
N ARG A 36 -2.43 -2.44 -11.16
CA ARG A 36 -3.84 -2.33 -11.44
C ARG A 36 -4.28 -0.88 -11.32
N VAL A 37 -5.02 -0.40 -12.31
CA VAL A 37 -5.59 0.95 -12.32
C VAL A 37 -7.03 0.89 -11.81
N ASP A 38 -7.24 1.24 -10.54
CA ASP A 38 -8.56 1.26 -9.89
C ASP A 38 -9.13 2.68 -9.77
N SER A 39 -8.27 3.69 -9.78
CA SER A 39 -8.59 5.10 -9.62
C SER A 39 -7.52 5.97 -10.26
N PRO A 40 -7.73 7.26 -10.43
CA PRO A 40 -6.67 8.18 -10.86
C PRO A 40 -5.43 8.16 -9.95
N GLY A 41 -5.62 8.00 -8.64
CA GLY A 41 -4.52 7.91 -7.66
C GLY A 41 -3.73 6.60 -7.72
N SER A 42 -4.35 5.52 -8.21
CA SER A 42 -3.67 4.23 -8.40
C SER A 42 -2.95 4.09 -9.75
N VAL A 43 -3.08 5.08 -10.61
CA VAL A 43 -2.22 5.20 -11.80
C VAL A 43 -0.86 5.65 -11.27
N PRO A 44 0.20 4.83 -11.34
CA PRO A 44 1.54 5.35 -11.14
C PRO A 44 1.77 6.38 -12.26
N GLN A 45 1.61 7.65 -11.91
CA GLN A 45 1.57 8.75 -12.88
C GLN A 45 2.90 8.86 -13.61
N ASP A 46 3.01 8.21 -14.78
CA ASP A 46 4.20 8.25 -15.64
C ASP A 46 5.39 7.39 -15.10
N PRO A 47 6.23 6.82 -15.98
CA PRO A 47 7.57 6.34 -15.61
C PRO A 47 8.42 7.35 -14.82
N LYS A 48 8.02 8.64 -14.84
CA LYS A 48 8.56 9.67 -13.96
C LYS A 48 8.06 9.59 -12.51
N SER A 49 6.96 8.94 -12.19
CA SER A 49 6.49 8.82 -10.79
C SER A 49 7.30 7.80 -9.98
N ILE A 50 7.84 6.78 -10.64
CA ILE A 50 8.95 5.99 -10.06
C ILE A 50 10.21 6.86 -9.93
N ARG A 51 10.35 7.92 -10.71
CA ARG A 51 11.42 8.91 -10.60
C ARG A 51 11.08 10.06 -9.64
N SER A 52 9.88 10.12 -9.07
CA SER A 52 9.54 11.15 -8.08
C SER A 52 10.30 10.97 -6.76
N GLU A 53 10.72 9.73 -6.46
CA GLU A 53 11.53 9.39 -5.29
C GLU A 53 12.72 8.50 -5.68
N PRO A 54 13.61 8.97 -6.57
CA PRO A 54 14.72 8.17 -7.07
C PRO A 54 15.70 7.76 -5.96
N GLU A 55 15.79 8.53 -4.90
CA GLU A 55 16.59 8.25 -3.72
C GLU A 55 16.08 7.00 -2.96
N THR A 56 14.79 6.79 -2.88
CA THR A 56 14.21 5.60 -2.23
C THR A 56 14.49 4.34 -3.05
N PHE A 57 14.36 4.40 -4.38
CA PHE A 57 14.74 3.28 -5.26
C PHE A 57 16.23 2.98 -5.17
N GLU A 58 17.07 4.02 -5.19
CA GLU A 58 18.53 3.87 -5.08
C GLU A 58 18.90 3.29 -3.72
N TRP A 59 18.27 3.74 -2.64
CA TRP A 59 18.47 3.18 -1.30
C TRP A 59 18.12 1.70 -1.24
N ILE A 60 16.93 1.29 -1.74
CA ILE A 60 16.54 -0.14 -1.80
C ILE A 60 17.54 -0.92 -2.64
N ARG A 61 17.98 -0.39 -3.77
CA ARG A 61 18.89 -1.05 -4.70
C ARG A 61 20.27 -1.29 -4.09
N THR A 62 20.78 -0.33 -3.34
CA THR A 62 22.15 -0.36 -2.82
C THR A 62 22.26 -0.95 -1.42
N THR A 63 21.19 -0.87 -0.62
CA THR A 63 21.22 -1.24 0.79
C THR A 63 20.63 -2.62 1.06
N LEU A 64 19.51 -2.96 0.40
CA LEU A 64 18.81 -4.23 0.62
C LEU A 64 19.55 -5.38 -0.07
N LYS A 65 20.17 -6.26 0.73
CA LYS A 65 20.90 -7.44 0.25
C LYS A 65 19.97 -8.64 0.08
N ASP A 66 20.42 -9.65 -0.67
CA ASP A 66 19.68 -10.90 -0.84
C ASP A 66 19.31 -11.52 0.51
N GLN A 67 18.07 -12.00 0.64
CA GLN A 67 17.49 -12.63 1.82
C GLN A 67 17.21 -11.70 3.01
N GLU A 68 17.48 -10.41 2.90
CA GLU A 68 17.07 -9.43 3.91
C GLU A 68 15.58 -9.09 3.81
N VAL A 69 15.05 -8.58 4.91
CA VAL A 69 13.64 -8.22 5.07
C VAL A 69 13.49 -6.70 5.08
N LEU A 70 12.61 -6.20 4.22
CA LEU A 70 12.17 -4.81 4.23
C LEU A 70 10.79 -4.70 4.89
N TRP A 71 10.64 -3.75 5.82
CA TRP A 71 9.33 -3.26 6.22
C TRP A 71 9.03 -1.96 5.47
N ASP A 72 7.91 -1.93 4.74
CA ASP A 72 7.40 -0.78 3.99
C ASP A 72 6.15 -0.26 4.71
N ILE A 73 6.33 0.75 5.56
CA ILE A 73 5.29 1.35 6.40
C ILE A 73 4.70 2.55 5.66
N GLY A 74 3.41 2.47 5.34
CA GLY A 74 2.75 3.38 4.41
C GLY A 74 2.96 2.94 2.95
N ALA A 75 2.69 1.65 2.68
CA ALA A 75 3.01 1.05 1.38
C ALA A 75 2.11 1.55 0.23
N ASN A 76 0.98 2.17 0.53
CA ASN A 76 0.01 2.64 -0.45
C ASN A 76 -0.37 1.50 -1.44
N ILE A 77 -0.22 1.68 -2.73
CA ILE A 77 -0.47 0.66 -3.76
C ILE A 77 0.71 -0.30 -3.99
N GLY A 78 1.79 -0.14 -3.22
CA GLY A 78 2.92 -1.08 -3.13
C GLY A 78 4.08 -0.84 -4.07
N VAL A 79 4.33 0.38 -4.52
CA VAL A 79 5.40 0.68 -5.48
C VAL A 79 6.76 0.18 -4.98
N PHE A 80 7.14 0.54 -3.75
CA PHE A 80 8.44 0.16 -3.18
C PHE A 80 8.48 -1.28 -2.71
N SER A 81 7.36 -1.79 -2.16
CA SER A 81 7.22 -3.20 -1.79
C SER A 81 7.43 -4.13 -2.98
N LEU A 82 6.78 -3.84 -4.10
CA LEU A 82 6.89 -4.64 -5.33
C LEU A 82 8.30 -4.54 -5.92
N TYR A 83 8.89 -3.34 -5.94
CA TYR A 83 10.25 -3.14 -6.43
C TYR A 83 11.28 -3.93 -5.60
N ALA A 84 11.17 -3.89 -4.27
CA ALA A 84 12.06 -4.61 -3.38
C ALA A 84 11.99 -6.13 -3.56
N ALA A 85 10.78 -6.67 -3.80
CA ALA A 85 10.56 -8.10 -3.95
C ALA A 85 10.68 -8.61 -5.41
N LEU A 86 10.84 -7.75 -6.41
CA LEU A 86 10.69 -8.10 -7.84
C LEU A 86 11.64 -9.22 -8.27
N GLU A 87 12.88 -9.22 -7.80
CA GLU A 87 13.86 -10.27 -8.10
C GLU A 87 13.65 -11.56 -7.30
N LYS A 88 12.63 -11.61 -6.41
CA LYS A 88 12.27 -12.78 -5.59
C LYS A 88 13.38 -13.25 -4.65
N LYS A 89 14.18 -12.34 -4.17
CA LYS A 89 15.29 -12.61 -3.25
C LYS A 89 15.01 -12.13 -1.83
N ASN A 90 14.15 -11.12 -1.68
CA ASN A 90 13.87 -10.44 -0.43
C ASN A 90 12.44 -10.68 0.01
N LYS A 91 12.20 -10.66 1.32
CA LYS A 91 10.87 -10.63 1.92
C LYS A 91 10.49 -9.19 2.24
N VAL A 92 9.23 -8.87 2.08
CA VAL A 92 8.70 -7.53 2.40
C VAL A 92 7.47 -7.68 3.27
N LEU A 93 7.41 -6.91 4.36
CA LEU A 93 6.20 -6.67 5.12
C LEU A 93 5.68 -5.27 4.79
N SER A 94 4.48 -5.19 4.28
CA SER A 94 3.86 -3.93 3.85
C SER A 94 2.70 -3.58 4.77
N LEU A 95 2.71 -2.38 5.37
CA LEU A 95 1.59 -1.83 6.12
C LEU A 95 0.93 -0.73 5.31
N GLU A 96 -0.38 -0.84 5.11
CA GLU A 96 -1.20 0.17 4.45
C GLU A 96 -2.55 0.27 5.15
N PRO A 97 -2.84 1.40 5.84
CA PRO A 97 -4.07 1.54 6.62
C PRO A 97 -5.33 1.77 5.79
N SER A 98 -5.26 2.39 4.59
CA SER A 98 -6.42 2.61 3.73
C SER A 98 -6.90 1.31 3.12
N ALA A 99 -8.16 0.96 3.33
CA ALA A 99 -8.75 -0.28 2.81
C ALA A 99 -8.70 -0.35 1.28
N GLU A 100 -8.92 0.76 0.60
CA GLU A 100 -8.90 0.88 -0.86
C GLU A 100 -7.48 0.71 -1.41
N SER A 101 -6.50 1.41 -0.82
CA SER A 101 -5.09 1.27 -1.20
C SER A 101 -4.58 -0.15 -0.89
N TYR A 102 -4.92 -0.69 0.28
CA TYR A 102 -4.58 -2.06 0.67
C TYR A 102 -5.17 -3.12 -0.29
N ALA A 103 -6.41 -2.95 -0.73
CA ALA A 103 -7.02 -3.85 -1.72
C ALA A 103 -6.27 -3.81 -3.06
N THR A 104 -5.85 -2.62 -3.48
CA THR A 104 -5.04 -2.43 -4.70
C THR A 104 -3.62 -2.97 -4.53
N LEU A 105 -2.97 -2.76 -3.38
CA LEU A 105 -1.68 -3.37 -3.03
C LEU A 105 -1.73 -4.91 -3.18
N ASN A 106 -2.73 -5.56 -2.58
CA ASN A 106 -2.88 -7.01 -2.69
C ASN A 106 -3.15 -7.47 -4.14
N ALA A 107 -3.88 -6.68 -4.93
CA ALA A 107 -4.08 -6.98 -6.33
C ALA A 107 -2.76 -6.88 -7.12
N ASN A 108 -1.94 -5.87 -6.83
CA ASN A 108 -0.64 -5.66 -7.45
C ASN A 108 0.36 -6.76 -7.07
N ILE A 109 0.37 -7.22 -5.81
CA ILE A 109 1.18 -8.36 -5.36
C ILE A 109 0.85 -9.61 -6.20
N ARG A 110 -0.43 -9.96 -6.34
CA ARG A 110 -0.88 -11.11 -7.15
C ARG A 110 -0.56 -10.93 -8.63
N LEU A 111 -0.75 -9.73 -9.18
CA LEU A 111 -0.49 -9.42 -10.58
C LEU A 111 0.98 -9.64 -10.95
N ASN A 112 1.89 -9.39 -10.00
CA ASN A 112 3.34 -9.60 -10.15
C ASN A 112 3.81 -10.99 -9.66
N ARG A 113 2.90 -11.84 -9.14
CA ARG A 113 3.23 -13.17 -8.58
C ARG A 113 4.25 -13.08 -7.44
N LEU A 114 4.03 -12.13 -6.53
CA LEU A 114 4.90 -11.86 -5.38
C LEU A 114 4.27 -12.26 -4.04
N ASP A 115 3.19 -13.06 -4.06
CA ASP A 115 2.44 -13.49 -2.86
C ASP A 115 3.32 -14.24 -1.84
N GLU A 116 4.35 -14.94 -2.29
CA GLU A 116 5.29 -15.63 -1.40
C GLU A 116 6.36 -14.71 -0.81
N TYR A 117 6.51 -13.51 -1.34
CA TYR A 117 7.59 -12.57 -0.98
C TYR A 117 7.09 -11.36 -0.21
N ILE A 118 5.82 -10.97 -0.39
CA ILE A 118 5.23 -9.80 0.25
C ILE A 118 4.07 -10.21 1.13
N GLN A 119 4.17 -9.92 2.43
CA GLN A 119 3.07 -9.96 3.38
C GLN A 119 2.49 -8.55 3.50
N ALA A 120 1.21 -8.37 3.20
CA ALA A 120 0.54 -7.08 3.35
C ALA A 120 -0.46 -7.12 4.51
N LEU A 121 -0.47 -6.08 5.35
CA LEU A 121 -1.38 -5.93 6.49
C LEU A 121 -2.10 -4.58 6.39
N CYS A 122 -3.42 -4.60 6.65
CA CYS A 122 -4.23 -3.38 6.69
C CYS A 122 -4.13 -2.72 8.08
N PHE A 123 -2.94 -2.28 8.43
CA PHE A 123 -2.58 -1.68 9.71
C PHE A 123 -1.92 -0.33 9.50
N ALA A 124 -2.04 0.56 10.49
CA ALA A 124 -1.25 1.77 10.57
C ALA A 124 -0.06 1.57 11.52
N GLY A 125 1.13 2.05 11.16
CA GLY A 125 2.20 2.23 12.12
C GLY A 125 1.84 3.33 13.13
N SER A 126 2.16 3.13 14.41
CA SER A 126 1.82 4.07 15.48
C SER A 126 2.77 3.93 16.66
N ARG A 127 2.79 4.94 17.53
CA ARG A 127 3.49 4.91 18.83
C ARG A 127 2.86 3.91 19.81
N THR A 128 1.56 3.62 19.68
CA THR A 128 0.80 2.74 20.59
C THR A 128 -0.08 1.78 19.80
N THR A 129 -0.26 0.58 20.34
CA THR A 129 -1.17 -0.42 19.76
C THR A 129 -2.59 -0.18 20.25
N ASN A 130 -3.46 0.32 19.37
CA ASN A 130 -4.87 0.63 19.69
C ASN A 130 -5.74 0.73 18.42
N LEU A 131 -7.03 0.98 18.61
CA LEU A 131 -7.96 1.26 17.52
C LEU A 131 -8.04 2.77 17.32
N LEU A 132 -7.74 3.25 16.13
CA LEU A 132 -7.82 4.66 15.74
C LEU A 132 -8.68 4.85 14.50
N ASN A 133 -8.96 6.09 14.14
CA ASN A 133 -9.54 6.44 12.85
C ASN A 133 -8.47 6.98 11.91
N LEU A 134 -8.48 6.46 10.69
CA LEU A 134 -7.82 7.07 9.54
C LEU A 134 -8.79 8.11 8.96
N PHE A 135 -8.42 9.37 9.01
CA PHE A 135 -9.15 10.48 8.40
C PHE A 135 -8.64 10.66 6.96
N MET A 136 -9.55 10.66 6.00
CA MET A 136 -9.21 10.66 4.59
C MET A 136 -9.67 11.95 3.91
N LYS A 137 -8.73 12.64 3.28
CA LYS A 137 -8.99 13.75 2.38
C LYS A 137 -9.54 13.23 1.04
N ASP A 138 -9.04 12.09 0.59
CA ASP A 138 -9.49 11.36 -0.58
C ASP A 138 -9.60 9.87 -0.22
N THR A 139 -10.75 9.27 -0.51
CA THR A 139 -11.06 7.87 -0.21
C THR A 139 -10.71 6.91 -1.34
N SER A 140 -10.17 7.41 -2.45
CA SER A 140 -9.80 6.57 -3.59
C SER A 140 -8.50 5.79 -3.34
N ALA A 141 -8.36 4.64 -3.99
CA ALA A 141 -7.11 3.88 -3.95
C ALA A 141 -5.94 4.71 -4.49
N GLY A 142 -4.78 4.61 -3.83
CA GLY A 142 -3.60 5.39 -4.20
C GLY A 142 -3.59 6.84 -3.68
N ALA A 143 -4.65 7.27 -2.99
CA ALA A 143 -4.67 8.57 -2.33
C ALA A 143 -3.59 8.68 -1.26
N SER A 144 -3.03 9.87 -1.11
CA SER A 144 -2.06 10.25 -0.11
C SER A 144 -2.59 11.39 0.76
N HIS A 145 -1.81 11.83 1.74
CA HIS A 145 -2.15 12.93 2.65
C HIS A 145 -3.33 12.65 3.59
N ASN A 146 -3.64 11.39 3.84
CA ASN A 146 -4.55 10.94 4.89
C ASN A 146 -3.82 10.96 6.24
N SER A 147 -4.56 10.97 7.37
CA SER A 147 -3.93 11.07 8.69
C SER A 147 -4.59 10.15 9.71
N ILE A 148 -3.79 9.57 10.59
CA ILE A 148 -4.24 8.74 11.70
C ILE A 148 -4.51 9.62 12.93
N GLY A 149 -5.67 9.43 13.54
CA GLY A 149 -6.03 10.03 14.83
C GLY A 149 -6.47 11.50 14.78
N SER A 150 -6.23 12.22 13.67
CA SER A 150 -6.64 13.62 13.50
C SER A 150 -6.88 13.97 12.05
N SER A 151 -7.62 15.08 11.81
CA SER A 151 -7.84 15.64 10.46
C SER A 151 -6.72 16.62 10.05
N SER A 152 -5.48 16.32 10.44
CA SER A 152 -4.31 17.15 10.12
C SER A 152 -3.12 16.26 9.77
N ASN A 153 -2.30 16.73 8.85
CA ASN A 153 -1.04 16.10 8.43
C ASN A 153 0.09 17.16 8.35
N GLN A 154 1.21 16.82 7.78
CA GLN A 154 2.37 17.72 7.61
C GLN A 154 2.05 19.01 6.83
N PHE A 155 0.95 19.07 6.09
CA PHE A 155 0.51 20.24 5.32
C PHE A 155 -0.56 21.09 6.06
N GLY A 156 -0.99 20.67 7.26
CA GLY A 156 -2.01 21.33 8.08
C GLY A 156 -3.33 20.56 8.13
N GLU A 157 -4.39 21.24 8.58
CA GLU A 157 -5.75 20.69 8.61
C GLU A 157 -6.31 20.53 7.20
N PHE A 158 -7.15 19.51 7.01
CA PHE A 158 -7.82 19.23 5.73
C PHE A 158 -9.29 18.87 5.93
N ASP A 159 -10.09 19.11 4.88
CA ASP A 159 -11.48 18.67 4.85
C ASP A 159 -11.57 17.15 4.77
N VAL A 160 -12.30 16.55 5.69
CA VAL A 160 -12.46 15.10 5.80
C VAL A 160 -13.60 14.65 4.90
N ASN A 161 -13.29 13.88 3.86
CA ASN A 161 -14.28 13.27 2.97
C ASN A 161 -14.74 11.88 3.44
N GLY A 162 -13.98 11.26 4.35
CA GLY A 162 -14.33 9.98 4.94
C GLY A 162 -13.38 9.59 6.05
N PHE A 163 -13.78 8.59 6.82
CA PHE A 163 -12.90 7.97 7.81
C PHE A 163 -13.19 6.47 7.91
N GLN A 164 -12.18 5.70 8.29
CA GLN A 164 -12.31 4.28 8.62
C GLN A 164 -11.60 3.99 9.93
N SER A 165 -12.12 3.04 10.69
CA SER A 165 -11.40 2.50 11.85
C SER A 165 -10.27 1.58 11.38
N VAL A 166 -9.11 1.71 12.00
CA VAL A 166 -7.92 0.93 11.67
C VAL A 166 -7.21 0.50 12.95
N VAL A 167 -6.64 -0.67 12.97
CA VAL A 167 -5.69 -1.06 14.02
C VAL A 167 -4.39 -0.30 13.76
N ALA A 168 -4.07 0.59 14.69
CA ALA A 168 -2.76 1.23 14.77
C ALA A 168 -1.87 0.35 15.65
N ILE A 169 -0.66 0.04 15.18
CA ILE A 169 0.22 -0.90 15.86
C ILE A 169 1.61 -0.31 16.09
N LYS A 170 2.12 -0.48 17.31
CA LYS A 170 3.53 -0.21 17.58
C LYS A 170 4.40 -1.21 16.84
N LEU A 171 5.46 -0.74 16.18
CA LEU A 171 6.32 -1.62 15.37
C LEU A 171 7.01 -2.71 16.20
N ASP A 172 7.35 -2.42 17.46
CA ASP A 172 7.88 -3.42 18.38
C ASP A 172 6.87 -4.52 18.69
N ASP A 173 5.58 -4.17 18.87
CA ASP A 173 4.52 -5.16 19.10
C ASP A 173 4.29 -6.02 17.85
N LEU A 174 4.32 -5.38 16.68
CA LEU A 174 4.21 -6.07 15.38
C LEU A 174 5.34 -7.10 15.22
N ASN A 175 6.56 -6.76 15.63
CA ASN A 175 7.72 -7.66 15.56
C ASN A 175 7.63 -8.87 16.49
N GLN A 176 6.71 -8.87 17.47
CA GLN A 176 6.47 -10.00 18.37
C GLN A 176 5.39 -10.96 17.84
N ILE A 177 4.68 -10.60 16.77
CA ILE A 177 3.63 -11.46 16.20
C ILE A 177 4.27 -12.64 15.48
N GLU A 178 3.85 -13.85 15.82
CA GLU A 178 4.31 -15.08 15.16
C GLU A 178 4.02 -15.02 13.64
N GLY A 179 5.03 -15.33 12.83
CA GLY A 179 4.95 -15.30 11.37
C GLY A 179 5.27 -13.94 10.73
N VAL A 180 5.49 -12.90 11.54
CA VAL A 180 6.01 -11.62 11.05
C VAL A 180 7.54 -11.69 10.99
N PRO A 181 8.16 -11.49 9.83
CA PRO A 181 9.62 -11.50 9.71
C PRO A 181 10.21 -10.21 10.29
N SER A 182 11.23 -10.34 11.15
CA SER A 182 11.94 -9.17 11.69
C SER A 182 12.66 -8.39 10.59
N PRO A 183 12.61 -7.03 10.61
CA PRO A 183 13.19 -6.22 9.55
C PRO A 183 14.72 -6.13 9.64
N ASN A 184 15.37 -6.10 8.48
CA ASN A 184 16.73 -5.59 8.34
C ASN A 184 16.71 -4.09 8.01
N HIS A 185 15.64 -3.67 7.29
CA HIS A 185 15.44 -2.29 6.86
C HIS A 185 13.97 -1.89 7.02
N ILE A 186 13.74 -0.62 7.34
CA ILE A 186 12.40 -0.03 7.45
C ILE A 186 12.35 1.21 6.56
N LYS A 187 11.41 1.25 5.60
CA LYS A 187 10.95 2.48 4.96
C LYS A 187 9.73 2.97 5.73
N LEU A 188 9.74 4.22 6.12
CA LEU A 188 8.66 4.85 6.87
C LEU A 188 8.21 6.11 6.13
N ASP A 189 6.95 6.10 5.67
CA ASP A 189 6.38 7.17 4.88
C ASP A 189 4.86 7.23 5.18
N VAL A 190 4.50 8.06 6.17
CA VAL A 190 3.16 8.08 6.78
C VAL A 190 2.59 9.50 6.93
N ASP A 191 2.97 10.38 6.00
CA ASP A 191 2.43 11.74 5.87
C ASP A 191 2.61 12.61 7.15
N GLY A 192 3.79 12.54 7.78
CA GLY A 192 4.19 13.44 8.87
C GLY A 192 4.02 12.88 10.28
N LYS A 193 3.81 11.57 10.43
CA LYS A 193 3.76 10.87 11.73
C LYS A 193 5.00 10.02 12.01
N GLU A 194 6.05 10.16 11.21
CA GLU A 194 7.26 9.31 11.26
C GLU A 194 7.94 9.37 12.64
N LEU A 195 8.10 10.57 13.21
CA LEU A 195 8.71 10.74 14.52
C LEU A 195 7.90 10.07 15.64
N GLU A 196 6.57 10.17 15.58
CA GLU A 196 5.69 9.56 16.59
C GLU A 196 5.79 8.02 16.56
N ILE A 197 6.08 7.43 15.41
CA ILE A 197 6.21 5.97 15.24
C ILE A 197 7.54 5.47 15.76
N LEU A 198 8.59 6.30 15.70
CA LEU A 198 9.95 5.94 16.12
C LEU A 198 10.21 6.16 17.62
N GLU A 199 9.31 6.84 18.36
CA GLU A 199 9.36 7.05 19.80
C GLU A 199 8.67 5.92 20.60
#